data_9dd19ec293779eeffbc4d76e389c22e3
#
_entry.id   9dd19ec293779eeffbc4d76e389c22e3
#
_cell.length_a   1.000
_cell.length_b   1.000
_cell.length_c   1.000
_cell.angle_alpha   90.00
_cell.angle_beta   90.00
_cell.angle_gamma   90.00
#
_symmetry.space_group_name_H-M   'P 1'
#
loop_
_entity.id
_entity.type
_entity.pdbx_description
1 polymer ?
#
loop_
_entity_poly.entity_id
_entity_poly.type
_entity_poly.pdbx_seq_one_letter_code
_entity_poly.pdbx_strand_id
1 'polypeptide(L)'
;MGAVRTKELLRSLEILGVTEHRFLDGPVDVDMDAHLDEAGAAQVLAIVAEVQPDSILTFGPDGMTGHQAHMDVCRWATEAFEAAGKPGARLYYATQTPEFVAEVVPQVVQFNIFRPGTPPVTPRAELGIDFVAEGEVLDLKLASLEAHESQIEGLLEVFGEQGLGRFLRDESFRDAGRKEG
;
A
#
# COMPACT_ATOMS: atom_id res chain seq x y z
N MET A 1 19.08 -11.03 2.28
CA MET A 1 18.11 -9.98 1.95
C MET A 1 17.16 -9.65 3.11
N GLY A 2 16.50 -10.60 3.76
CA GLY A 2 15.53 -10.31 4.83
C GLY A 2 16.03 -9.38 5.93
N ALA A 3 17.22 -9.59 6.48
CA ALA A 3 17.76 -8.75 7.53
C ALA A 3 18.06 -7.29 7.10
N VAL A 4 18.38 -7.06 5.85
CA VAL A 4 18.58 -5.70 5.30
C VAL A 4 17.23 -5.00 5.21
N ARG A 5 16.24 -5.62 4.57
CA ARG A 5 14.89 -5.07 4.44
C ARG A 5 14.21 -4.80 5.78
N THR A 6 14.44 -5.66 6.78
CA THR A 6 13.93 -5.42 8.14
C THR A 6 14.51 -4.13 8.73
N LYS A 7 15.82 -3.89 8.60
CA LYS A 7 16.43 -2.65 9.10
C LYS A 7 15.94 -1.41 8.37
N GLU A 8 15.80 -1.49 7.05
CA GLU A 8 15.25 -0.43 6.22
C GLU A 8 13.83 -0.08 6.63
N LEU A 9 12.97 -1.09 6.79
CA LEU A 9 11.60 -0.89 7.25
C LEU A 9 11.54 -0.25 8.64
N LEU A 10 12.33 -0.73 9.61
CA LEU A 10 12.35 -0.16 10.95
C LEU A 10 12.79 1.31 10.94
N ARG A 11 13.77 1.67 10.12
CA ARG A 11 14.19 3.06 9.94
C ARG A 11 13.09 3.91 9.30
N SER A 12 12.42 3.39 8.28
CA SER A 12 11.26 4.05 7.64
C SER A 12 10.13 4.31 8.65
N LEU A 13 9.78 3.32 9.47
CA LEU A 13 8.78 3.46 10.52
C LEU A 13 9.18 4.51 11.57
N GLU A 14 10.45 4.56 11.96
CA GLU A 14 10.98 5.58 12.88
C GLU A 14 10.83 6.98 12.32
N ILE A 15 11.17 7.19 11.03
CA ILE A 15 11.00 8.46 10.33
C ILE A 15 9.54 8.91 10.33
N LEU A 16 8.62 7.98 10.07
CA LEU A 16 7.18 8.25 10.06
C LEU A 16 6.56 8.36 11.46
N GLY A 17 7.33 8.11 12.54
CA GLY A 17 6.80 8.10 13.90
C GLY A 17 5.87 6.94 14.22
N VAL A 18 5.94 5.85 13.46
CA VAL A 18 5.16 4.63 13.70
C VAL A 18 5.81 3.84 14.84
N THR A 19 5.11 3.74 15.97
CA THR A 19 5.61 3.08 17.18
C THR A 19 5.16 1.63 17.34
N GLU A 20 4.08 1.25 16.66
CA GLU A 20 3.52 -0.11 16.71
C GLU A 20 3.46 -0.72 15.33
N HIS A 21 4.07 -1.87 15.18
CA HIS A 21 4.05 -2.65 13.94
C HIS A 21 4.13 -4.15 14.26
N ARG A 22 3.73 -4.96 13.31
CA ARG A 22 3.82 -6.42 13.40
C ARG A 22 4.31 -6.99 12.08
N PHE A 23 5.30 -7.86 12.16
CA PHE A 23 5.68 -8.69 11.03
C PHE A 23 4.74 -9.89 10.96
N LEU A 24 4.23 -10.17 9.79
CA LEU A 24 3.54 -11.43 9.53
C LEU A 24 4.60 -12.47 9.20
N ASP A 25 4.51 -13.64 9.85
CA ASP A 25 5.34 -14.80 9.52
C ASP A 25 4.86 -15.38 8.20
N GLY A 26 5.66 -15.30 7.16
CA GLY A 26 5.30 -15.79 5.85
C GLY A 26 6.49 -15.89 4.91
N PRO A 27 6.35 -16.59 3.78
CA PRO A 27 7.39 -16.65 2.76
C PRO A 27 7.71 -15.26 2.24
N VAL A 28 8.98 -15.06 1.92
CA VAL A 28 9.41 -13.85 1.22
C VAL A 28 8.85 -13.96 -0.20
N ASP A 29 7.99 -13.02 -0.56
CA ASP A 29 7.49 -12.89 -1.92
C ASP A 29 8.64 -12.59 -2.87
N VAL A 30 8.79 -13.42 -3.87
CA VAL A 30 9.85 -13.30 -4.91
C VAL A 30 9.30 -13.34 -6.32
N ASP A 31 8.01 -13.65 -6.49
CA ASP A 31 7.34 -13.78 -7.79
C ASP A 31 6.01 -13.04 -7.78
N MET A 32 5.73 -12.28 -8.84
CA MET A 32 4.49 -11.52 -8.98
C MET A 32 3.24 -12.41 -9.08
N ASP A 33 3.39 -13.68 -9.47
CA ASP A 33 2.29 -14.65 -9.59
C ASP A 33 2.17 -15.58 -8.38
N ALA A 34 3.09 -15.48 -7.40
CA ALA A 34 3.07 -16.32 -6.23
C ALA A 34 1.99 -15.92 -5.22
N HIS A 35 1.20 -16.89 -4.79
CA HIS A 35 0.29 -16.72 -3.66
C HIS A 35 1.05 -16.72 -2.33
N LEU A 36 0.56 -15.92 -1.39
CA LEU A 36 1.03 -15.97 -0.01
C LEU A 36 0.42 -17.16 0.74
N ASP A 37 1.10 -17.60 1.81
CA ASP A 37 0.61 -18.65 2.68
C ASP A 37 -0.64 -18.20 3.44
N GLU A 38 -1.70 -19.00 3.41
CA GLU A 38 -2.97 -18.73 4.10
C GLU A 38 -2.83 -18.56 5.63
N ALA A 39 -1.71 -18.97 6.22
CA ALA A 39 -1.40 -18.66 7.62
C ALA A 39 -1.40 -17.14 7.89
N GLY A 40 -1.10 -16.30 6.88
CA GLY A 40 -1.19 -14.85 6.95
C GLY A 40 -2.60 -14.35 7.19
N ALA A 41 -3.62 -14.99 6.62
CA ALA A 41 -5.03 -14.61 6.83
C ALA A 41 -5.43 -14.71 8.30
N ALA A 42 -5.04 -15.80 8.99
CA ALA A 42 -5.32 -15.98 10.41
C ALA A 42 -4.62 -14.95 11.29
N GLN A 43 -3.39 -14.56 10.93
CA GLN A 43 -2.64 -13.51 11.63
C GLN A 43 -3.30 -12.14 11.47
N VAL A 44 -3.72 -11.76 10.24
CA VAL A 44 -4.43 -10.51 9.98
C VAL A 44 -5.75 -10.45 10.75
N LEU A 45 -6.53 -11.55 10.74
CA LEU A 45 -7.77 -11.64 11.50
C LEU A 45 -7.53 -11.43 13.01
N ALA A 46 -6.52 -12.07 13.57
CA ALA A 46 -6.17 -11.91 14.99
C ALA A 46 -5.77 -10.48 15.32
N ILE A 47 -5.01 -9.81 14.44
CA ILE A 47 -4.61 -8.40 14.60
C ILE A 47 -5.83 -7.48 14.57
N VAL A 48 -6.73 -7.64 13.61
CA VAL A 48 -7.94 -6.81 13.52
C VAL A 48 -8.83 -7.00 14.75
N ALA A 49 -8.98 -8.25 15.22
CA ALA A 49 -9.75 -8.56 16.40
C ALA A 49 -9.17 -7.95 17.70
N GLU A 50 -7.83 -7.89 17.81
CA GLU A 50 -7.13 -7.30 18.95
C GLU A 50 -7.13 -5.78 18.90
N VAL A 51 -6.73 -5.20 17.76
CA VAL A 51 -6.53 -3.75 17.62
C VAL A 51 -7.85 -2.99 17.50
N GLN A 52 -8.89 -3.61 16.92
CA GLN A 52 -10.19 -2.98 16.67
C GLN A 52 -10.06 -1.60 15.99
N PRO A 53 -9.40 -1.52 14.83
CA PRO A 53 -9.10 -0.25 14.18
C PRO A 53 -10.36 0.49 13.73
N ASP A 54 -10.29 1.83 13.67
CA ASP A 54 -11.34 2.66 13.08
C ASP A 54 -11.33 2.60 11.55
N SER A 55 -10.14 2.41 10.99
CA SER A 55 -9.96 2.31 9.54
C SER A 55 -8.89 1.27 9.19
N ILE A 56 -9.16 0.51 8.14
CA ILE A 56 -8.21 -0.40 7.52
C ILE A 56 -7.93 0.11 6.11
N LEU A 57 -6.66 0.34 5.80
CA LEU A 57 -6.19 0.69 4.46
C LEU A 57 -5.41 -0.50 3.91
N THR A 58 -5.76 -0.94 2.70
CA THR A 58 -5.13 -2.08 2.06
C THR A 58 -5.13 -1.92 0.54
N PHE A 59 -4.52 -2.85 -0.17
CA PHE A 59 -4.65 -2.93 -1.63
C PHE A 59 -6.10 -3.17 -2.04
N GLY A 60 -6.44 -2.84 -3.30
CA GLY A 60 -7.68 -3.29 -3.91
C GLY A 60 -7.58 -4.74 -4.42
N PRO A 61 -8.72 -5.34 -4.85
CA PRO A 61 -8.77 -6.69 -5.41
C PRO A 61 -7.90 -6.90 -6.66
N ASP A 62 -7.51 -5.80 -7.30
CA ASP A 62 -6.60 -5.74 -8.44
C ASP A 62 -5.12 -5.81 -8.04
N GLY A 63 -4.80 -5.68 -6.74
CA GLY A 63 -3.45 -5.67 -6.20
C GLY A 63 -2.63 -4.44 -6.59
N MET A 64 -3.26 -3.33 -7.03
CA MET A 64 -2.65 -2.07 -7.49
C MET A 64 -1.79 -2.23 -8.75
N THR A 65 -0.84 -3.15 -8.77
CA THR A 65 0.08 -3.44 -9.87
C THR A 65 -0.23 -4.77 -10.57
N GLY A 66 -1.24 -5.50 -10.09
CA GLY A 66 -1.55 -6.86 -10.53
C GLY A 66 -0.69 -7.94 -9.84
N HIS A 67 -0.04 -7.61 -8.72
CA HIS A 67 0.77 -8.53 -7.94
C HIS A 67 -0.11 -9.46 -7.10
N GLN A 68 0.07 -10.78 -7.21
CA GLN A 68 -0.78 -11.77 -6.55
C GLN A 68 -0.75 -11.63 -5.01
N ALA A 69 0.42 -11.41 -4.43
CA ALA A 69 0.54 -11.20 -2.99
C ALA A 69 -0.24 -9.98 -2.48
N HIS A 70 -0.36 -8.91 -3.29
CA HIS A 70 -1.18 -7.76 -2.93
C HIS A 70 -2.68 -8.08 -2.97
N MET A 71 -3.10 -8.94 -3.91
CA MET A 71 -4.49 -9.44 -3.96
C MET A 71 -4.81 -10.32 -2.76
N ASP A 72 -3.86 -11.19 -2.35
CA ASP A 72 -4.02 -12.03 -1.15
C ASP A 72 -4.13 -11.18 0.12
N VAL A 73 -3.28 -10.16 0.28
CA VAL A 73 -3.36 -9.21 1.40
C VAL A 73 -4.68 -8.45 1.40
N CYS A 74 -5.18 -8.02 0.24
CA CYS A 74 -6.51 -7.39 0.11
C CYS A 74 -7.60 -8.34 0.61
N ARG A 75 -7.59 -9.60 0.16
CA ARG A 75 -8.56 -10.62 0.57
C ARG A 75 -8.53 -10.83 2.09
N TRP A 76 -7.35 -11.04 2.68
CA TRP A 76 -7.19 -11.24 4.13
C TRP A 76 -7.69 -10.05 4.94
N ALA A 77 -7.34 -8.83 4.52
CA ALA A 77 -7.79 -7.62 5.21
C ALA A 77 -9.31 -7.45 5.13
N THR A 78 -9.91 -7.79 3.98
CA THR A 78 -11.37 -7.72 3.76
C THR A 78 -12.10 -8.75 4.62
N GLU A 79 -11.65 -10.01 4.60
CA GLU A 79 -12.23 -11.08 5.42
C GLU A 79 -12.09 -10.78 6.92
N ALA A 80 -10.95 -10.26 7.35
CA ALA A 80 -10.73 -9.85 8.74
C ALA A 80 -11.64 -8.67 9.14
N PHE A 81 -11.81 -7.68 8.27
CA PHE A 81 -12.73 -6.56 8.49
C PHE A 81 -14.18 -7.06 8.62
N GLU A 82 -14.61 -7.96 7.75
CA GLU A 82 -15.95 -8.54 7.79
C GLU A 82 -16.18 -9.37 9.06
N ALA A 83 -15.21 -10.17 9.47
CA ALA A 83 -15.33 -11.08 10.60
C ALA A 83 -15.18 -10.39 11.96
N ALA A 84 -14.23 -9.45 12.09
CA ALA A 84 -13.80 -8.90 13.38
C ALA A 84 -13.77 -7.37 13.46
N GLY A 85 -14.10 -6.63 12.40
CA GLY A 85 -14.15 -5.17 12.43
C GLY A 85 -15.20 -4.67 13.41
N LYS A 86 -14.85 -3.64 14.21
CA LYS A 86 -15.80 -3.02 15.14
C LYS A 86 -16.89 -2.23 14.40
N PRO A 87 -18.07 -2.05 15.03
CA PRO A 87 -19.13 -1.21 14.47
C PRO A 87 -18.64 0.19 14.13
N GLY A 88 -18.95 0.65 12.93
CA GLY A 88 -18.54 1.96 12.42
C GLY A 88 -17.15 2.01 11.78
N ALA A 89 -16.34 0.96 11.91
CA ALA A 89 -15.06 0.87 11.21
C ALA A 89 -15.22 0.95 9.68
N ARG A 90 -14.20 1.41 8.99
CA ARG A 90 -14.19 1.56 7.53
C ARG A 90 -13.05 0.78 6.91
N LEU A 91 -13.31 0.24 5.72
CA LEU A 91 -12.32 -0.39 4.87
C LEU A 91 -12.09 0.48 3.63
N TYR A 92 -10.83 0.69 3.29
CA TYR A 92 -10.42 1.49 2.15
C TYR A 92 -9.44 0.70 1.27
N TYR A 93 -9.68 0.76 -0.05
CA TYR A 93 -8.80 0.15 -1.04
C TYR A 93 -7.98 1.21 -1.76
N ALA A 94 -6.68 0.99 -1.81
CA ALA A 94 -5.77 1.83 -2.58
C ALA A 94 -6.19 1.86 -4.06
N THR A 95 -6.14 3.03 -4.67
CA THR A 95 -6.50 3.27 -6.06
C THR A 95 -5.71 4.45 -6.60
N GLN A 96 -5.83 4.74 -7.89
CA GLN A 96 -5.23 5.92 -8.51
C GLN A 96 -6.30 6.80 -9.15
N THR A 97 -6.00 8.08 -9.31
CA THR A 97 -6.86 9.01 -10.06
C THR A 97 -6.60 8.92 -11.56
N PRO A 98 -7.58 9.32 -12.41
CA PRO A 98 -7.35 9.44 -13.86
C PRO A 98 -6.16 10.34 -14.20
N GLU A 99 -5.94 11.40 -13.44
CA GLU A 99 -4.84 12.35 -13.61
C GLU A 99 -3.49 11.68 -13.36
N PHE A 100 -3.36 10.94 -12.26
CA PHE A 100 -2.16 10.15 -11.96
C PHE A 100 -1.84 9.16 -13.09
N VAL A 101 -2.84 8.41 -13.54
CA VAL A 101 -2.65 7.41 -14.60
C VAL A 101 -2.20 8.07 -15.90
N ALA A 102 -2.81 9.19 -16.28
CA ALA A 102 -2.45 9.91 -17.49
C ALA A 102 -1.02 10.50 -17.43
N GLU A 103 -0.59 10.93 -16.25
CA GLU A 103 0.71 11.57 -16.07
C GLU A 103 1.84 10.57 -15.79
N VAL A 104 1.63 9.60 -14.91
CA VAL A 104 2.70 8.75 -14.35
C VAL A 104 2.87 7.44 -15.11
N VAL A 105 1.79 6.76 -15.46
CA VAL A 105 1.87 5.43 -16.09
C VAL A 105 2.70 5.42 -17.38
N PRO A 106 2.59 6.42 -18.29
CA PRO A 106 3.43 6.47 -19.49
C PRO A 106 4.93 6.55 -19.22
N GLN A 107 5.33 7.10 -18.06
CA GLN A 107 6.75 7.26 -17.69
C GLN A 107 7.37 5.94 -17.20
N VAL A 108 6.54 5.00 -16.75
CA VAL A 108 6.97 3.73 -16.14
C VAL A 108 6.63 2.49 -16.96
N VAL A 109 5.99 2.64 -18.12
CA VAL A 109 5.53 1.53 -18.96
C VAL A 109 6.68 0.58 -19.35
N GLN A 110 7.87 1.11 -19.59
CA GLN A 110 9.05 0.33 -19.97
C GLN A 110 9.56 -0.58 -18.84
N PHE A 111 9.20 -0.31 -17.60
CA PHE A 111 9.59 -1.10 -16.42
C PHE A 111 8.58 -2.19 -16.09
N ASN A 112 7.47 -2.24 -16.84
CA ASN A 112 6.42 -3.24 -16.66
C ASN A 112 5.90 -3.34 -15.20
N ILE A 113 5.80 -2.18 -14.53
CA ILE A 113 5.35 -2.09 -13.12
C ILE A 113 3.87 -2.46 -13.00
N PHE A 114 3.07 -2.04 -13.99
CA PHE A 114 1.62 -2.27 -14.01
C PHE A 114 1.26 -3.32 -15.04
N ARG A 115 0.54 -4.35 -14.62
CA ARG A 115 -0.05 -5.35 -15.53
C ARG A 115 -1.25 -4.78 -16.28
N PRO A 116 -1.67 -5.37 -17.41
CA PRO A 116 -2.89 -4.95 -18.11
C PRO A 116 -4.10 -4.91 -17.15
N GLY A 117 -4.82 -3.77 -17.16
CA GLY A 117 -5.94 -3.55 -16.25
C GLY A 117 -5.57 -2.93 -14.91
N THR A 118 -4.29 -2.62 -14.68
CA THR A 118 -3.81 -1.90 -13.49
C THR A 118 -3.03 -0.63 -13.87
N PRO A 119 -2.88 0.36 -12.98
CA PRO A 119 -3.53 0.43 -11.66
C PRO A 119 -5.05 0.63 -11.78
N PRO A 120 -5.81 0.33 -10.71
CA PRO A 120 -7.24 0.66 -10.65
C PRO A 120 -7.41 2.18 -10.69
N VAL A 121 -8.50 2.64 -11.31
CA VAL A 121 -8.77 4.06 -11.47
C VAL A 121 -10.11 4.41 -10.83
N THR A 122 -10.09 5.41 -9.96
CA THR A 122 -11.29 5.95 -9.31
C THR A 122 -11.35 7.47 -9.55
N PRO A 123 -12.46 7.99 -10.09
CA PRO A 123 -12.65 9.43 -10.19
C PRO A 123 -12.50 10.11 -8.84
N ARG A 124 -11.85 11.27 -8.79
CA ARG A 124 -11.56 11.99 -7.55
C ARG A 124 -12.81 12.25 -6.69
N ALA A 125 -13.95 12.50 -7.32
CA ALA A 125 -15.22 12.70 -6.61
C ALA A 125 -15.78 11.43 -5.92
N GLU A 126 -15.24 10.25 -6.24
CA GLU A 126 -15.66 8.96 -5.68
C GLU A 126 -14.64 8.41 -4.66
N LEU A 127 -13.57 9.16 -4.38
CA LEU A 127 -12.58 8.77 -3.38
C LEU A 127 -13.15 8.92 -1.97
N GLY A 128 -12.88 7.95 -1.13
CA GLY A 128 -13.10 8.02 0.31
C GLY A 128 -12.00 8.78 1.03
N ILE A 129 -10.77 8.70 0.50
CA ILE A 129 -9.59 9.47 0.93
C ILE A 129 -8.93 10.02 -0.31
N ASP A 130 -8.79 11.34 -0.37
CA ASP A 130 -8.05 12.09 -1.38
C ASP A 130 -7.07 13.02 -0.66
N PHE A 131 -5.82 12.59 -0.55
CA PHE A 131 -4.81 13.32 0.19
C PHE A 131 -3.62 13.63 -0.71
N VAL A 132 -3.21 14.89 -0.72
CA VAL A 132 -2.03 15.36 -1.45
C VAL A 132 -0.97 15.77 -0.43
N ALA A 133 0.13 15.01 -0.38
CA ALA A 133 1.27 15.33 0.47
C ALA A 133 2.04 16.52 -0.10
N GLU A 134 2.25 17.55 0.71
CA GLU A 134 3.02 18.73 0.36
C GLU A 134 3.91 19.16 1.53
N GLY A 135 4.95 19.97 1.25
CA GLY A 135 5.86 20.49 2.27
C GLY A 135 6.45 19.38 3.16
N GLU A 136 6.44 19.60 4.46
CA GLU A 136 7.06 18.68 5.45
C GLU A 136 6.51 17.24 5.37
N VAL A 137 5.24 17.05 4.99
CA VAL A 137 4.66 15.71 4.87
C VAL A 137 5.23 14.98 3.65
N LEU A 138 5.43 15.67 2.53
CA LEU A 138 6.08 15.09 1.36
C LEU A 138 7.55 14.79 1.64
N ASP A 139 8.25 15.68 2.34
CA ASP A 139 9.64 15.47 2.75
C ASP A 139 9.78 14.24 3.65
N LEU A 140 8.84 14.03 4.59
CA LEU A 140 8.77 12.83 5.42
C LEU A 140 8.54 11.55 4.60
N LYS A 141 7.64 11.59 3.61
CA LYS A 141 7.40 10.45 2.71
C LYS A 141 8.65 10.11 1.91
N LEU A 142 9.33 11.11 1.38
CA LEU A 142 10.58 10.92 0.64
C LEU A 142 11.67 10.31 1.53
N ALA A 143 11.90 10.88 2.71
CA ALA A 143 12.88 10.36 3.66
C ALA A 143 12.56 8.91 4.09
N SER A 144 11.28 8.59 4.29
CA SER A 144 10.82 7.24 4.60
C SER A 144 11.10 6.25 3.46
N LEU A 145 10.90 6.66 2.21
CA LEU A 145 11.23 5.83 1.05
C LEU A 145 12.74 5.67 0.88
N GLU A 146 13.52 6.75 1.05
CA GLU A 146 14.98 6.73 0.96
C GLU A 146 15.62 5.80 2.00
N ALA A 147 14.94 5.55 3.13
CA ALA A 147 15.38 4.56 4.10
C ALA A 147 15.40 3.12 3.54
N HIS A 148 14.74 2.86 2.42
CA HIS A 148 14.77 1.59 1.70
C HIS A 148 15.88 1.55 0.64
N GLU A 149 17.11 1.83 1.03
CA GLU A 149 18.30 2.01 0.18
C GLU A 149 18.47 0.88 -0.85
N SER A 150 18.20 -0.38 -0.44
CA SER A 150 18.33 -1.55 -1.33
C SER A 150 17.30 -1.62 -2.45
N GLN A 151 16.30 -0.74 -2.46
CA GLN A 151 15.16 -0.79 -3.38
C GLN A 151 14.92 0.51 -4.14
N ILE A 152 15.44 1.63 -3.64
CA ILE A 152 15.14 2.95 -4.19
C ILE A 152 15.97 3.29 -5.44
N GLU A 153 17.14 2.68 -5.62
CA GLU A 153 18.07 3.01 -6.71
C GLU A 153 17.38 2.99 -8.08
N GLY A 154 16.62 1.94 -8.37
CA GLY A 154 15.86 1.84 -9.63
C GLY A 154 14.77 2.91 -9.79
N LEU A 155 14.12 3.32 -8.69
CA LEU A 155 13.13 4.40 -8.74
C LEU A 155 13.78 5.76 -8.98
N LEU A 156 14.93 6.02 -8.36
CA LEU A 156 15.70 7.25 -8.57
C LEU A 156 16.23 7.36 -10.00
N GLU A 157 16.68 6.25 -10.60
CA GLU A 157 17.10 6.21 -12.00
C GLU A 157 15.95 6.58 -12.95
N VAL A 158 14.74 6.13 -12.63
CA VAL A 158 13.54 6.35 -13.45
C VAL A 158 13.01 7.76 -13.34
N PHE A 159 12.80 8.21 -12.13
CA PHE A 159 12.07 9.45 -11.85
C PHE A 159 12.99 10.65 -11.58
N GLY A 160 14.24 10.44 -11.14
CA GLY A 160 15.01 11.46 -10.47
C GLY A 160 14.33 11.93 -9.16
N GLU A 161 15.01 12.74 -8.36
CA GLU A 161 14.46 13.22 -7.07
C GLU A 161 13.14 13.98 -7.23
N GLN A 162 13.07 14.89 -8.21
CA GLN A 162 11.85 15.69 -8.44
C GLN A 162 10.68 14.87 -8.96
N GLY A 163 10.94 13.92 -9.86
CA GLY A 163 9.90 13.03 -10.39
C GLY A 163 9.39 12.07 -9.33
N LEU A 164 10.26 11.60 -8.45
CA LEU A 164 9.88 10.74 -7.33
C LEU A 164 8.92 11.44 -6.35
N GLY A 165 9.20 12.71 -6.00
CA GLY A 165 8.27 13.50 -5.19
C GLY A 165 6.88 13.61 -5.82
N ARG A 166 6.83 13.78 -7.14
CA ARG A 166 5.57 13.85 -7.89
C ARG A 166 4.82 12.51 -7.94
N PHE A 167 5.55 11.41 -8.06
CA PHE A 167 5.01 10.05 -8.02
C PHE A 167 4.41 9.70 -6.65
N LEU A 168 5.02 10.17 -5.57
CA LEU A 168 4.62 9.83 -4.20
C LEU A 168 3.61 10.80 -3.57
N ARG A 169 3.33 11.91 -4.22
CA ARG A 169 2.54 12.99 -3.63
C ARG A 169 1.10 12.59 -3.30
N ASP A 170 0.46 11.88 -4.22
CA ASP A 170 -0.96 11.59 -4.15
C ASP A 170 -1.22 10.27 -3.39
N GLU A 171 -2.12 10.32 -2.40
CA GLU A 171 -2.64 9.17 -1.67
C GLU A 171 -4.15 9.08 -1.91
N SER A 172 -4.55 8.08 -2.66
CA SER A 172 -5.93 7.93 -3.11
C SER A 172 -6.48 6.57 -2.70
N PHE A 173 -7.62 6.59 -1.98
CA PHE A 173 -8.30 5.36 -1.57
C PHE A 173 -9.79 5.48 -1.86
N ARG A 174 -10.39 4.43 -2.40
CA ARG A 174 -11.84 4.30 -2.53
C ARG A 174 -12.43 3.65 -1.28
N ASP A 175 -13.62 4.07 -0.90
CA ASP A 175 -14.38 3.42 0.17
C ASP A 175 -14.79 2.00 -0.29
N ALA A 176 -14.44 0.99 0.50
CA ALA A 176 -14.76 -0.40 0.23
C ALA A 176 -15.86 -0.95 1.16
N GLY A 177 -16.23 -0.19 2.20
CA GLY A 177 -17.33 -0.53 3.08
C GLY A 177 -17.20 0.02 4.48
N ARG A 178 -18.35 0.01 5.18
CA ARG A 178 -18.48 0.36 6.60
C ARG A 178 -19.07 -0.82 7.36
N LYS A 179 -18.49 -1.14 8.51
CA LYS A 179 -19.02 -2.17 9.39
C LYS A 179 -20.32 -1.68 10.03
N GLU A 180 -21.40 -2.40 9.78
CA GLU A 180 -22.67 -2.17 10.45
C GLU A 180 -22.63 -2.67 11.90
N GLY A 181 -23.44 -2.07 12.77
CA GLY A 181 -23.51 -2.40 14.19
C GLY A 181 -24.49 -3.55 14.50
#